data_f4b5aeb0103995b918e80748dc5b4056
#
_entry.id   f4b5aeb0103995b918e80748dc5b4056
#
_cell.length_a   1.000
_cell.length_b   1.000
_cell.length_c   1.000
_cell.angle_alpha   90.00
_cell.angle_beta   90.00
_cell.angle_gamma   90.00
#
_symmetry.space_group_name_H-M   'P 1'
#
loop_
_entity.id
_entity.type
_entity.pdbx_description
1 polymer ?
#
loop_
_entity_poly.entity_id
_entity_poly.type
_entity_poly.pdbx_seq_one_letter_code
_entity_poly.pdbx_strand_id
1 'polypeptide(L)'
;MKGIILAGGSGTRLYPLTKVTSKQLLPIYDKPMIYYPLSVLMNAGIRDILIISTPVDTPRFEALLGDGKQFGINLSYAVQPSPDGLAQAFIIGEEFINGDSVAMVLGDNIFHGQGLNKRLKAAANKGKGATVFGYYVDDPERFGIVEFDQDGKAVSIEEKPEKPKSNYCVTGLYFYDNRVVKYAKELKPSPRGELEITDLNRVYLENGELNVELLGQGFTWLDTGTHESLVEATNFVKTIESHQHRKIACLEEIAYLNGWITREDVLKAYEPLKKNQYGQYLMDVLNGKYMDVLH
;
A
#
# COMPACT_ATOMS: atom_id res chain seq x y z
N MET A 1 11.33 2.29 -11.22
CA MET A 1 10.22 1.48 -10.67
C MET A 1 8.95 2.31 -10.64
N LYS A 2 7.84 1.76 -11.04
CA LYS A 2 6.51 2.35 -10.99
C LYS A 2 5.76 1.89 -9.74
N GLY A 3 4.74 2.63 -9.31
CA GLY A 3 3.86 2.24 -8.21
C GLY A 3 2.42 2.03 -8.68
N ILE A 4 1.71 1.07 -8.11
CA ILE A 4 0.28 0.88 -8.31
C ILE A 4 -0.40 0.84 -6.94
N ILE A 5 -1.49 1.59 -6.80
CA ILE A 5 -2.43 1.43 -5.70
C ILE A 5 -3.71 0.84 -6.27
N LEU A 6 -4.06 -0.37 -5.82
CA LEU A 6 -5.32 -0.97 -6.19
C LEU A 6 -6.39 -0.60 -5.16
N ALA A 7 -7.24 0.33 -5.55
CA ALA A 7 -8.30 0.91 -4.73
C ALA A 7 -9.69 0.58 -5.30
N GLY A 8 -9.86 -0.64 -5.78
CA GLY A 8 -11.10 -1.19 -6.32
C GLY A 8 -11.95 -1.90 -5.26
N GLY A 9 -12.96 -2.62 -5.77
CA GLY A 9 -13.85 -3.43 -4.95
C GLY A 9 -15.14 -2.73 -4.55
N SER A 10 -16.21 -3.51 -4.32
CA SER A 10 -17.55 -2.99 -4.03
C SER A 10 -17.73 -2.46 -2.60
N GLY A 11 -16.79 -2.77 -1.70
CA GLY A 11 -16.85 -2.34 -0.30
C GLY A 11 -18.09 -2.83 0.48
N THR A 12 -18.81 -3.84 -0.01
CA THR A 12 -20.11 -4.28 0.55
C THR A 12 -20.05 -4.71 2.01
N ARG A 13 -18.90 -5.22 2.47
CA ARG A 13 -18.69 -5.57 3.88
C ARG A 13 -18.75 -4.39 4.83
N LEU A 14 -18.60 -3.16 4.32
CA LEU A 14 -18.68 -1.91 5.07
C LEU A 14 -19.99 -1.13 4.85
N TYR A 15 -21.02 -1.75 4.24
CA TYR A 15 -22.32 -1.09 4.15
C TYR A 15 -22.90 -0.81 5.55
N PRO A 16 -23.56 0.36 5.76
CA PRO A 16 -23.93 1.36 4.76
C PRO A 16 -22.87 2.43 4.47
N LEU A 17 -21.70 2.42 5.11
CA LEU A 17 -20.66 3.48 4.96
C LEU A 17 -20.21 3.67 3.50
N THR A 18 -20.11 2.58 2.76
CA THR A 18 -19.58 2.56 1.39
C THR A 18 -20.65 2.57 0.29
N LYS A 19 -21.91 2.89 0.64
CA LYS A 19 -23.00 2.98 -0.37
C LYS A 19 -22.79 4.10 -1.40
N VAL A 20 -22.12 5.17 -0.99
CA VAL A 20 -21.96 6.38 -1.81
C VAL A 20 -20.50 6.83 -1.94
N THR A 21 -19.58 6.04 -1.42
CA THR A 21 -18.13 6.35 -1.48
C THR A 21 -17.28 5.08 -1.46
N SER A 22 -16.09 5.17 -2.06
CA SER A 22 -15.09 4.12 -1.94
C SER A 22 -14.66 3.92 -0.49
N LYS A 23 -14.36 2.67 -0.10
CA LYS A 23 -13.77 2.34 1.19
C LYS A 23 -12.50 3.15 1.45
N GLN A 24 -11.65 3.29 0.46
CA GLN A 24 -10.34 3.96 0.57
C GLN A 24 -10.45 5.48 0.71
N LEU A 25 -11.66 6.05 0.58
CA LEU A 25 -11.95 7.45 0.88
C LEU A 25 -12.51 7.65 2.29
N LEU A 26 -12.84 6.58 3.01
CA LEU A 26 -13.25 6.69 4.41
C LEU A 26 -12.10 7.21 5.27
N PRO A 27 -12.39 7.96 6.34
CA PRO A 27 -11.37 8.48 7.23
C PRO A 27 -10.74 7.37 8.08
N ILE A 28 -9.43 7.40 8.22
CA ILE A 28 -8.67 6.72 9.26
C ILE A 28 -8.06 7.81 10.13
N TYR A 29 -8.68 8.07 11.26
CA TYR A 29 -8.37 9.15 12.18
C TYR A 29 -8.49 10.54 11.53
N ASP A 30 -7.42 11.14 11.04
CA ASP A 30 -7.36 12.54 10.58
C ASP A 30 -7.18 12.71 9.07
N LYS A 31 -7.14 11.61 8.31
CA LYS A 31 -6.96 11.65 6.85
C LYS A 31 -7.66 10.49 6.13
N PRO A 32 -7.91 10.60 4.82
CA PRO A 32 -8.49 9.50 4.04
C PRO A 32 -7.57 8.29 4.01
N MET A 33 -8.16 7.09 4.03
CA MET A 33 -7.44 5.81 4.03
C MET A 33 -6.39 5.70 2.93
N ILE A 34 -6.66 6.22 1.73
CA ILE A 34 -5.73 6.15 0.59
C ILE A 34 -4.36 6.81 0.85
N TYR A 35 -4.26 7.72 1.82
CA TYR A 35 -3.00 8.36 2.18
C TYR A 35 -1.98 7.36 2.73
N TYR A 36 -2.43 6.31 3.42
CA TYR A 36 -1.55 5.31 4.02
C TYR A 36 -0.81 4.47 2.96
N PRO A 37 -1.50 3.79 2.01
CA PRO A 37 -0.79 3.08 0.94
C PRO A 37 0.01 4.01 0.03
N LEU A 38 -0.46 5.25 -0.21
CA LEU A 38 0.31 6.23 -0.97
C LEU A 38 1.63 6.56 -0.27
N SER A 39 1.60 6.76 1.05
CA SER A 39 2.81 6.98 1.85
C SER A 39 3.81 5.83 1.80
N VAL A 40 3.34 4.58 1.69
CA VAL A 40 4.20 3.40 1.57
C VAL A 40 5.01 3.46 0.27
N LEU A 41 4.38 3.76 -0.86
CA LEU A 41 5.07 3.91 -2.15
C LEU A 41 6.03 5.10 -2.15
N MET A 42 5.63 6.24 -1.57
CA MET A 42 6.49 7.42 -1.43
C MET A 42 7.72 7.12 -0.55
N ASN A 43 7.55 6.40 0.54
CA ASN A 43 8.64 5.96 1.43
C ASN A 43 9.59 4.94 0.76
N ALA A 44 9.10 4.18 -0.22
CA ALA A 44 9.94 3.34 -1.08
C ALA A 44 10.76 4.16 -2.11
N GLY A 45 10.51 5.46 -2.23
CA GLY A 45 11.13 6.36 -3.19
C GLY A 45 10.43 6.37 -4.56
N ILE A 46 9.22 5.84 -4.65
CA ILE A 46 8.46 5.74 -5.90
C ILE A 46 7.65 7.01 -6.09
N ARG A 47 7.80 7.65 -7.26
CA ARG A 47 7.16 8.93 -7.58
C ARG A 47 6.12 8.83 -8.68
N ASP A 48 6.24 7.89 -9.61
CA ASP A 48 5.24 7.63 -10.65
C ASP A 48 4.28 6.56 -10.15
N ILE A 49 3.02 6.94 -9.87
CA ILE A 49 2.04 6.09 -9.20
C ILE A 49 0.73 6.09 -9.98
N LEU A 50 0.21 4.89 -10.25
CA LEU A 50 -1.10 4.65 -10.86
C LEU A 50 -2.09 4.24 -9.79
N ILE A 51 -3.21 4.93 -9.69
CA ILE A 51 -4.35 4.54 -8.85
C ILE A 51 -5.37 3.83 -9.75
N ILE A 52 -5.65 2.58 -9.46
CA ILE A 52 -6.65 1.76 -10.17
C ILE A 52 -7.87 1.65 -9.27
N SER A 53 -9.02 2.08 -9.75
CA SER A 53 -10.27 2.06 -9.00
C SER A 53 -11.48 1.73 -9.87
N THR A 54 -12.67 1.74 -9.28
CA THR A 54 -13.93 1.52 -10.00
C THR A 54 -14.26 2.72 -10.90
N PRO A 55 -15.12 2.54 -11.93
CA PRO A 55 -15.56 3.66 -12.76
C PRO A 55 -16.21 4.80 -11.96
N VAL A 56 -16.91 4.46 -10.87
CA VAL A 56 -17.63 5.42 -10.03
C VAL A 56 -16.70 6.20 -9.11
N ASP A 57 -15.64 5.55 -8.61
CA ASP A 57 -14.78 6.13 -7.58
C ASP A 57 -13.52 6.79 -8.14
N THR A 58 -13.07 6.43 -9.34
CA THR A 58 -11.89 7.04 -9.98
C THR A 58 -11.97 8.58 -10.00
N PRO A 59 -13.08 9.23 -10.43
CA PRO A 59 -13.18 10.68 -10.39
C PRO A 59 -13.06 11.30 -9.00
N ARG A 60 -13.41 10.55 -7.95
CA ARG A 60 -13.30 11.03 -6.56
C ARG A 60 -11.85 11.01 -6.08
N PHE A 61 -11.07 10.01 -6.48
CA PHE A 61 -9.63 9.99 -6.23
C PHE A 61 -8.92 11.10 -6.99
N GLU A 62 -9.29 11.36 -8.24
CA GLU A 62 -8.78 12.48 -9.01
C GLU A 62 -9.09 13.82 -8.35
N ALA A 63 -10.32 14.00 -7.86
CA ALA A 63 -10.72 15.22 -7.16
C ALA A 63 -9.97 15.42 -5.84
N LEU A 64 -9.64 14.34 -5.10
CA LEU A 64 -8.92 14.39 -3.84
C LEU A 64 -7.42 14.65 -4.03
N LEU A 65 -6.79 13.96 -4.96
CA LEU A 65 -5.33 13.84 -5.04
C LEU A 65 -4.73 14.60 -6.23
N GLY A 66 -5.55 15.03 -7.21
CA GLY A 66 -5.10 15.74 -8.40
C GLY A 66 -4.06 14.94 -9.19
N ASP A 67 -3.08 15.65 -9.75
CA ASP A 67 -1.96 15.06 -10.48
C ASP A 67 -0.76 14.69 -9.60
N GLY A 68 -0.86 14.89 -8.28
CA GLY A 68 0.16 14.53 -7.29
C GLY A 68 1.31 15.54 -7.15
N LYS A 69 1.37 16.60 -7.95
CA LYS A 69 2.48 17.58 -7.92
C LYS A 69 2.63 18.26 -6.57
N GLN A 70 1.54 18.47 -5.84
CA GLN A 70 1.55 19.02 -4.48
C GLN A 70 2.34 18.15 -3.49
N PHE A 71 2.52 16.86 -3.81
CA PHE A 71 3.34 15.90 -3.06
C PHE A 71 4.66 15.55 -3.77
N GLY A 72 5.02 16.27 -4.83
CA GLY A 72 6.22 16.01 -5.62
C GLY A 72 6.24 14.65 -6.34
N ILE A 73 5.08 14.06 -6.60
CA ILE A 73 4.88 12.80 -7.33
C ILE A 73 4.03 13.04 -8.58
N ASN A 74 3.94 12.03 -9.44
CA ASN A 74 3.08 12.02 -10.62
C ASN A 74 2.01 10.95 -10.43
N LEU A 75 0.75 11.37 -10.30
CA LEU A 75 -0.39 10.47 -10.22
C LEU A 75 -1.04 10.30 -11.58
N SER A 76 -1.35 9.06 -11.90
CA SER A 76 -2.20 8.65 -13.03
C SER A 76 -3.34 7.79 -12.51
N TYR A 77 -4.40 7.68 -13.30
CA TYR A 77 -5.61 6.97 -12.88
C TYR A 77 -6.05 6.00 -13.98
N ALA A 78 -6.52 4.82 -13.57
CA ALA A 78 -7.10 3.83 -14.45
C ALA A 78 -8.34 3.19 -13.82
N VAL A 79 -9.20 2.66 -14.66
CA VAL A 79 -10.44 2.03 -14.26
C VAL A 79 -10.30 0.52 -14.31
N GLN A 80 -10.66 -0.15 -13.20
CA GLN A 80 -10.91 -1.59 -13.17
C GLN A 80 -12.43 -1.79 -13.34
N PRO A 81 -12.89 -2.26 -14.49
CA PRO A 81 -14.32 -2.33 -14.79
C PRO A 81 -15.04 -3.41 -13.99
N SER A 82 -14.36 -4.49 -13.62
CA SER A 82 -14.85 -5.61 -12.81
C SER A 82 -13.76 -6.12 -11.87
N PRO A 83 -14.09 -6.66 -10.69
CA PRO A 83 -13.12 -7.11 -9.69
C PRO A 83 -12.60 -8.52 -10.04
N ASP A 84 -11.92 -8.68 -11.18
CA ASP A 84 -11.46 -9.96 -11.70
C ASP A 84 -10.12 -10.43 -11.07
N GLY A 85 -9.82 -9.96 -9.88
CA GLY A 85 -8.65 -10.34 -9.09
C GLY A 85 -7.56 -9.28 -9.01
N LEU A 86 -6.64 -9.45 -8.04
CA LEU A 86 -5.59 -8.46 -7.79
C LEU A 86 -4.53 -8.42 -8.90
N ALA A 87 -4.22 -9.56 -9.52
CA ALA A 87 -3.22 -9.62 -10.58
C ALA A 87 -3.66 -8.90 -11.87
N GLN A 88 -4.96 -8.65 -12.06
CA GLN A 88 -5.49 -7.86 -13.17
C GLN A 88 -4.92 -6.44 -13.19
N ALA A 89 -4.53 -5.90 -12.02
CA ALA A 89 -3.94 -4.56 -11.92
C ALA A 89 -2.70 -4.37 -12.82
N PHE A 90 -1.89 -5.42 -13.01
CA PHE A 90 -0.69 -5.35 -13.86
C PHE A 90 -1.04 -5.37 -15.35
N ILE A 91 -2.16 -5.99 -15.71
CA ILE A 91 -2.68 -6.00 -17.11
C ILE A 91 -3.26 -4.62 -17.44
N ILE A 92 -4.09 -4.06 -16.53
CA ILE A 92 -4.65 -2.71 -16.66
C ILE A 92 -3.53 -1.66 -16.71
N GLY A 93 -2.51 -1.81 -15.87
CA GLY A 93 -1.39 -0.89 -15.75
C GLY A 93 -0.26 -1.10 -16.75
N GLU A 94 -0.38 -1.97 -17.75
CA GLU A 94 0.71 -2.34 -18.68
C GLU A 94 1.36 -1.13 -19.35
N GLU A 95 0.57 -0.23 -19.93
CA GLU A 95 1.08 0.98 -20.59
C GLU A 95 1.80 1.90 -19.60
N PHE A 96 1.26 2.04 -18.38
CA PHE A 96 1.87 2.83 -17.33
C PHE A 96 3.19 2.22 -16.85
N ILE A 97 3.23 0.90 -16.65
CA ILE A 97 4.44 0.15 -16.23
C ILE A 97 5.51 0.27 -17.31
N ASN A 98 5.15 0.15 -18.59
CA ASN A 98 6.01 0.33 -19.75
C ASN A 98 7.36 -0.43 -19.65
N GLY A 99 7.30 -1.68 -19.24
CA GLY A 99 8.47 -2.55 -19.11
C GLY A 99 9.37 -2.28 -17.90
N ASP A 100 8.97 -1.39 -16.99
CA ASP A 100 9.68 -1.13 -15.73
C ASP A 100 9.32 -2.18 -14.67
N SER A 101 10.08 -2.22 -13.59
CA SER A 101 9.68 -2.90 -12.35
C SER A 101 8.54 -2.12 -11.68
N VAL A 102 7.73 -2.81 -10.87
CA VAL A 102 6.55 -2.22 -10.25
C VAL A 102 6.34 -2.69 -8.83
N ALA A 103 5.98 -1.76 -7.94
CA ALA A 103 5.43 -2.07 -6.63
C ALA A 103 3.91 -1.88 -6.65
N MET A 104 3.18 -2.80 -6.03
CA MET A 104 1.74 -2.66 -5.82
C MET A 104 1.42 -2.71 -4.34
N VAL A 105 0.53 -1.82 -3.90
CA VAL A 105 -0.04 -1.83 -2.56
C VAL A 105 -1.56 -1.80 -2.64
N LEU A 106 -2.22 -2.56 -1.76
CA LEU A 106 -3.66 -2.53 -1.66
C LEU A 106 -4.12 -1.26 -0.95
N GLY A 107 -5.14 -0.61 -1.49
CA GLY A 107 -5.61 0.71 -1.07
C GLY A 107 -6.19 0.78 0.35
N ASP A 108 -6.41 -0.37 0.99
CA ASP A 108 -6.97 -0.52 2.34
C ASP A 108 -5.95 -1.07 3.36
N ASN A 109 -4.68 -1.15 2.99
CA ASN A 109 -3.64 -1.65 3.87
C ASN A 109 -2.85 -0.51 4.53
N ILE A 110 -2.63 -0.63 5.82
CA ILE A 110 -1.84 0.29 6.63
C ILE A 110 -0.62 -0.45 7.16
N PHE A 111 0.56 0.15 6.94
CA PHE A 111 1.83 -0.38 7.45
C PHE A 111 2.48 0.66 8.36
N HIS A 112 2.93 0.23 9.53
CA HIS A 112 3.69 1.07 10.45
C HIS A 112 4.74 0.26 11.18
N GLY A 113 5.91 0.85 11.40
CA GLY A 113 6.98 0.23 12.17
C GLY A 113 8.32 0.90 11.95
N GLN A 114 9.19 0.79 12.96
CA GLN A 114 10.52 1.36 12.88
C GLN A 114 11.36 0.66 11.79
N GLY A 115 12.00 1.45 10.94
CA GLY A 115 12.83 0.93 9.85
C GLY A 115 12.04 0.44 8.64
N LEU A 116 10.73 0.64 8.58
CA LEU A 116 9.91 0.27 7.40
C LEU A 116 10.47 0.90 6.11
N ASN A 117 10.80 2.19 6.13
CA ASN A 117 11.34 2.91 4.97
C ASN A 117 12.61 2.24 4.41
N LYS A 118 13.50 1.73 5.28
CA LYS A 118 14.71 1.01 4.86
C LYS A 118 14.38 -0.29 4.15
N ARG A 119 13.41 -1.04 4.66
CA ARG A 119 12.94 -2.30 4.04
C ARG A 119 12.26 -2.05 2.71
N LEU A 120 11.41 -1.03 2.61
CA LEU A 120 10.75 -0.62 1.37
C LEU A 120 11.76 -0.24 0.28
N LYS A 121 12.74 0.61 0.62
CA LYS A 121 13.83 1.00 -0.31
C LYS A 121 14.68 -0.21 -0.73
N ALA A 122 14.96 -1.13 0.17
CA ALA A 122 15.70 -2.35 -0.15
C ALA A 122 14.91 -3.23 -1.13
N ALA A 123 13.60 -3.42 -0.90
CA ALA A 123 12.74 -4.16 -1.81
C ALA A 123 12.66 -3.50 -3.20
N ALA A 124 12.50 -2.16 -3.24
CA ALA A 124 12.46 -1.39 -4.49
C ALA A 124 13.75 -1.49 -5.33
N ASN A 125 14.90 -1.68 -4.68
CA ASN A 125 16.22 -1.74 -5.33
C ASN A 125 16.68 -3.17 -5.65
N LYS A 126 15.89 -4.20 -5.40
CA LYS A 126 16.30 -5.60 -5.57
C LYS A 126 16.48 -6.02 -7.04
N GLY A 127 15.82 -5.36 -7.95
CA GLY A 127 16.04 -5.41 -9.40
C GLY A 127 15.53 -6.66 -10.11
N LYS A 128 15.51 -7.85 -9.50
CA LYS A 128 15.06 -9.12 -10.10
C LYS A 128 14.19 -9.92 -9.14
N GLY A 129 13.20 -10.61 -9.68
CA GLY A 129 12.29 -11.46 -8.94
C GLY A 129 11.14 -10.69 -8.29
N ALA A 130 10.54 -11.30 -7.29
CA ALA A 130 9.48 -10.70 -6.48
C ALA A 130 9.90 -10.59 -5.01
N THR A 131 9.44 -9.54 -4.35
CA THR A 131 9.51 -9.40 -2.89
C THR A 131 8.11 -9.12 -2.34
N VAL A 132 7.68 -9.95 -1.41
CA VAL A 132 6.43 -9.80 -0.67
C VAL A 132 6.72 -9.68 0.82
N PHE A 133 5.77 -9.12 1.57
CA PHE A 133 5.92 -8.92 3.00
C PHE A 133 5.01 -9.89 3.74
N GLY A 134 5.61 -10.70 4.62
CA GLY A 134 4.91 -11.67 5.46
C GLY A 134 4.62 -11.10 6.85
N TYR A 135 3.45 -11.41 7.39
CA TYR A 135 3.01 -10.99 8.72
C TYR A 135 2.34 -12.14 9.45
N TYR A 136 2.59 -12.27 10.76
CA TYR A 136 1.96 -13.30 11.59
C TYR A 136 0.51 -12.92 11.92
N VAL A 137 -0.44 -13.85 11.70
CA VAL A 137 -1.87 -13.65 11.97
C VAL A 137 -2.43 -14.85 12.75
N ASP A 138 -3.50 -14.62 13.51
CA ASP A 138 -4.18 -15.67 14.26
C ASP A 138 -5.31 -16.35 13.46
N ASP A 139 -5.70 -15.78 12.33
CA ASP A 139 -6.78 -16.24 11.43
C ASP A 139 -6.26 -16.46 9.99
N PRO A 140 -5.26 -17.36 9.80
CA PRO A 140 -4.54 -17.50 8.54
C PRO A 140 -5.41 -17.97 7.36
N GLU A 141 -6.52 -18.65 7.59
CA GLU A 141 -7.43 -19.14 6.53
C GLU A 141 -8.05 -18.02 5.68
N ARG A 142 -7.90 -16.76 6.08
CA ARG A 142 -8.44 -15.60 5.35
C ARG A 142 -7.51 -15.06 4.27
N PHE A 143 -6.25 -15.47 4.26
CA PHE A 143 -5.17 -14.85 3.51
C PHE A 143 -4.40 -15.84 2.63
N GLY A 144 -3.55 -15.32 1.76
CA GLY A 144 -2.50 -16.12 1.13
C GLY A 144 -1.43 -16.48 2.16
N ILE A 145 -1.17 -17.76 2.38
CA ILE A 145 -0.29 -18.27 3.43
C ILE A 145 1.01 -18.80 2.84
N VAL A 146 2.12 -18.43 3.45
CA VAL A 146 3.46 -18.90 3.09
C VAL A 146 3.92 -19.97 4.07
N GLU A 147 4.39 -21.09 3.54
CA GLU A 147 5.10 -22.13 4.29
C GLU A 147 6.61 -21.93 4.14
N PHE A 148 7.35 -22.12 5.22
CA PHE A 148 8.81 -22.00 5.25
C PHE A 148 9.46 -23.35 5.61
N ASP A 149 10.64 -23.60 5.05
CA ASP A 149 11.51 -24.69 5.48
C ASP A 149 12.27 -24.34 6.77
N GLN A 150 13.14 -25.25 7.20
CA GLN A 150 13.95 -25.10 8.43
C GLN A 150 14.98 -23.96 8.33
N ASP A 151 15.34 -23.56 7.12
CA ASP A 151 16.28 -22.47 6.82
C ASP A 151 15.55 -21.12 6.66
N GLY A 152 14.22 -21.09 6.82
CA GLY A 152 13.38 -19.90 6.68
C GLY A 152 13.13 -19.48 5.22
N LYS A 153 13.34 -20.39 4.27
CA LYS A 153 13.03 -20.15 2.87
C LYS A 153 11.59 -20.54 2.57
N ALA A 154 10.87 -19.68 1.82
CA ALA A 154 9.52 -20.00 1.36
C ALA A 154 9.53 -21.22 0.43
N VAL A 155 8.69 -22.21 0.73
CA VAL A 155 8.57 -23.48 -0.03
C VAL A 155 7.21 -23.68 -0.65
N SER A 156 6.17 -23.07 -0.09
CA SER A 156 4.84 -23.05 -0.70
C SER A 156 4.09 -21.78 -0.38
N ILE A 157 3.14 -21.44 -1.24
CA ILE A 157 2.18 -20.34 -1.03
C ILE A 157 0.80 -20.81 -1.48
N GLU A 158 -0.22 -20.58 -0.64
CA GLU A 158 -1.57 -21.07 -0.87
C GLU A 158 -2.60 -19.99 -0.52
N GLU A 159 -3.57 -19.76 -1.42
CA GLU A 159 -4.64 -18.77 -1.22
C GLU A 159 -5.74 -19.36 -0.35
N LYS A 160 -6.01 -18.73 0.79
CA LYS A 160 -7.12 -19.08 1.72
C LYS A 160 -7.26 -20.57 1.97
N PRO A 161 -6.20 -21.23 2.45
CA PRO A 161 -6.22 -22.67 2.65
C PRO A 161 -7.21 -23.07 3.74
N GLU A 162 -7.95 -24.16 3.55
CA GLU A 162 -8.80 -24.73 4.59
C GLU A 162 -7.99 -25.23 5.79
N LYS A 163 -6.75 -25.65 5.55
CA LYS A 163 -5.80 -26.12 6.58
C LYS A 163 -4.47 -25.41 6.40
N PRO A 164 -4.32 -24.21 6.98
CA PRO A 164 -3.11 -23.42 6.85
C PRO A 164 -1.89 -24.16 7.39
N LYS A 165 -0.78 -24.12 6.64
CA LYS A 165 0.49 -24.76 7.03
C LYS A 165 1.36 -23.86 7.90
N SER A 166 1.03 -22.59 7.98
CA SER A 166 1.68 -21.61 8.87
C SER A 166 0.71 -20.47 9.22
N ASN A 167 1.12 -19.62 10.14
CA ASN A 167 0.41 -18.39 10.49
C ASN A 167 0.96 -17.13 9.77
N TYR A 168 1.89 -17.30 8.84
CA TYR A 168 2.43 -16.17 8.10
C TYR A 168 1.65 -15.92 6.81
N CYS A 169 0.92 -14.82 6.78
CA CYS A 169 0.22 -14.39 5.59
C CYS A 169 1.07 -13.44 4.74
N VAL A 170 0.80 -13.38 3.45
CA VAL A 170 1.28 -12.32 2.56
C VAL A 170 0.40 -11.10 2.74
N THR A 171 1.01 -9.97 3.08
CA THR A 171 0.31 -8.69 3.19
C THR A 171 -0.01 -8.10 1.81
N GLY A 172 -0.79 -7.02 1.76
CA GLY A 172 -1.13 -6.34 0.50
C GLY A 172 -0.03 -5.41 -0.03
N LEU A 173 1.23 -5.83 0.03
CA LEU A 173 2.37 -5.06 -0.49
C LEU A 173 3.33 -5.97 -1.26
N TYR A 174 3.55 -5.65 -2.53
CA TYR A 174 4.25 -6.48 -3.48
C TYR A 174 5.24 -5.67 -4.30
N PHE A 175 6.42 -6.21 -4.56
CA PHE A 175 7.43 -5.66 -5.46
C PHE A 175 7.79 -6.70 -6.50
N TYR A 176 7.72 -6.34 -7.78
CA TYR A 176 7.97 -7.24 -8.89
C TYR A 176 8.92 -6.63 -9.90
N ASP A 177 9.71 -7.46 -10.55
CA ASP A 177 10.46 -7.07 -11.73
C ASP A 177 9.57 -6.88 -12.97
N ASN A 178 10.16 -6.51 -14.08
CA ASN A 178 9.45 -6.17 -15.31
C ASN A 178 8.73 -7.34 -16.01
N ARG A 179 8.88 -8.58 -15.53
CA ARG A 179 8.19 -9.76 -16.08
C ARG A 179 6.77 -9.92 -15.56
N VAL A 180 6.38 -9.16 -14.55
CA VAL A 180 5.09 -9.30 -13.87
C VAL A 180 3.90 -9.21 -14.81
N VAL A 181 3.93 -8.29 -15.78
CA VAL A 181 2.84 -8.12 -16.76
C VAL A 181 2.67 -9.37 -17.60
N LYS A 182 3.80 -9.94 -18.09
CA LYS A 182 3.77 -11.19 -18.84
C LYS A 182 3.16 -12.32 -17.99
N TYR A 183 3.64 -12.51 -16.78
CA TYR A 183 3.13 -13.57 -15.91
C TYR A 183 1.66 -13.36 -15.55
N ALA A 184 1.22 -12.13 -15.29
CA ALA A 184 -0.19 -11.83 -15.01
C ALA A 184 -1.11 -12.19 -16.20
N LYS A 185 -0.66 -11.97 -17.45
CA LYS A 185 -1.40 -12.34 -18.65
C LYS A 185 -1.49 -13.85 -18.88
N GLU A 186 -0.54 -14.62 -18.36
CA GLU A 186 -0.47 -16.08 -18.50
C GLU A 186 -1.28 -16.82 -17.40
N LEU A 187 -1.73 -16.09 -16.35
CA LEU A 187 -2.55 -16.67 -15.28
C LEU A 187 -3.91 -17.12 -15.80
N LYS A 188 -4.42 -18.18 -15.20
CA LYS A 188 -5.80 -18.64 -15.42
C LYS A 188 -6.65 -18.20 -14.20
N PRO A 189 -7.90 -17.80 -14.45
CA PRO A 189 -8.81 -17.52 -13.34
C PRO A 189 -8.94 -18.71 -12.38
N SER A 190 -8.95 -18.42 -11.10
CA SER A 190 -9.22 -19.41 -10.04
C SER A 190 -10.67 -19.92 -10.12
N PRO A 191 -11.07 -20.93 -9.33
CA PRO A 191 -12.47 -21.34 -9.20
C PRO A 191 -13.42 -20.22 -8.79
N ARG A 192 -12.89 -19.11 -8.22
CA ARG A 192 -13.65 -17.89 -7.89
C ARG A 192 -13.81 -16.94 -9.09
N GLY A 193 -13.19 -17.24 -10.24
CA GLY A 193 -13.17 -16.39 -11.42
C GLY A 193 -12.16 -15.25 -11.35
N GLU A 194 -11.23 -15.26 -10.38
CA GLU A 194 -10.27 -14.18 -10.12
C GLU A 194 -8.85 -14.56 -10.59
N LEU A 195 -8.11 -13.59 -11.12
CA LEU A 195 -6.66 -13.68 -11.33
C LEU A 195 -5.97 -13.42 -9.99
N GLU A 196 -5.62 -14.52 -9.32
CA GLU A 196 -5.11 -14.47 -7.94
C GLU A 196 -3.68 -13.93 -7.88
N ILE A 197 -3.43 -13.03 -6.94
CA ILE A 197 -2.07 -12.56 -6.67
C ILE A 197 -1.19 -13.68 -6.11
N THR A 198 -1.79 -14.62 -5.40
CA THR A 198 -1.10 -15.80 -4.85
C THR A 198 -0.57 -16.69 -5.96
N ASP A 199 -1.32 -16.86 -7.07
CA ASP A 199 -0.85 -17.63 -8.22
C ASP A 199 0.29 -16.90 -8.94
N LEU A 200 0.23 -15.58 -9.03
CA LEU A 200 1.34 -14.78 -9.56
C LEU A 200 2.61 -14.95 -8.69
N ASN A 201 2.47 -14.88 -7.37
CA ASN A 201 3.59 -15.11 -6.44
C ASN A 201 4.14 -16.54 -6.55
N ARG A 202 3.28 -17.53 -6.82
CA ARG A 202 3.69 -18.92 -7.03
C ARG A 202 4.58 -19.07 -8.25
N VAL A 203 4.32 -18.36 -9.34
CA VAL A 203 5.21 -18.36 -10.52
C VAL A 203 6.62 -17.93 -10.14
N TYR A 204 6.78 -16.88 -9.33
CA TYR A 204 8.09 -16.45 -8.84
C TYR A 204 8.70 -17.44 -7.86
N LEU A 205 7.90 -18.07 -7.00
CA LEU A 205 8.35 -19.09 -6.06
C LEU A 205 8.94 -20.31 -6.79
N GLU A 206 8.22 -20.84 -7.78
CA GLU A 206 8.63 -21.98 -8.59
C GLU A 206 9.91 -21.72 -9.40
N ASN A 207 10.12 -20.45 -9.80
CA ASN A 207 11.36 -20.02 -10.43
C ASN A 207 12.51 -19.79 -9.41
N GLY A 208 12.28 -19.94 -8.11
CA GLY A 208 13.27 -19.67 -7.06
C GLY A 208 13.57 -18.16 -6.88
N GLU A 209 12.65 -17.30 -7.30
CA GLU A 209 12.82 -15.84 -7.36
C GLU A 209 11.82 -15.07 -6.46
N LEU A 210 11.09 -15.75 -5.58
CA LEU A 210 10.25 -15.12 -4.56
C LEU A 210 11.04 -14.90 -3.28
N ASN A 211 11.11 -13.65 -2.83
CA ASN A 211 11.64 -13.27 -1.53
C ASN A 211 10.49 -12.87 -0.60
N VAL A 212 10.50 -13.39 0.63
CA VAL A 212 9.52 -13.04 1.66
C VAL A 212 10.24 -12.29 2.79
N GLU A 213 9.90 -11.01 2.96
CA GLU A 213 10.39 -10.17 4.05
C GLU A 213 9.43 -10.26 5.23
N LEU A 214 9.84 -10.87 6.34
CA LEU A 214 8.97 -10.97 7.52
C LEU A 214 8.96 -9.66 8.31
N LEU A 215 7.77 -9.14 8.52
CA LEU A 215 7.50 -8.03 9.43
C LEU A 215 7.35 -8.62 10.84
N GLY A 216 8.42 -8.51 11.64
CA GLY A 216 8.47 -9.04 13.00
C GLY A 216 7.95 -8.05 14.04
N GLN A 217 8.41 -8.20 15.30
CA GLN A 217 8.05 -7.30 16.39
C GLN A 217 8.36 -5.84 16.06
N GLY A 218 7.50 -4.94 16.48
CA GLY A 218 7.61 -3.50 16.21
C GLY A 218 7.01 -3.06 14.87
N PHE A 219 6.47 -3.99 14.08
CA PHE A 219 5.67 -3.67 12.91
C PHE A 219 4.19 -3.95 13.18
N THR A 220 3.35 -3.12 12.59
CA THR A 220 1.90 -3.30 12.56
C THR A 220 1.44 -3.23 11.11
N TRP A 221 0.69 -4.25 10.72
CA TRP A 221 -0.05 -4.29 9.46
C TRP A 221 -1.54 -4.43 9.77
N LEU A 222 -2.35 -3.61 9.13
CA LEU A 222 -3.80 -3.61 9.30
C LEU A 222 -4.47 -3.72 7.94
N ASP A 223 -5.38 -4.70 7.82
CA ASP A 223 -6.33 -4.82 6.72
C ASP A 223 -7.69 -4.27 7.17
N THR A 224 -8.09 -3.14 6.61
CA THR A 224 -9.30 -2.41 7.03
C THR A 224 -10.57 -2.92 6.34
N GLY A 225 -10.75 -4.25 6.29
CA GLY A 225 -11.83 -4.92 5.54
C GLY A 225 -13.18 -5.00 6.25
N THR A 226 -13.28 -4.72 7.55
CA THR A 226 -14.49 -4.80 8.38
C THR A 226 -14.70 -3.52 9.18
N HIS A 227 -15.90 -3.34 9.79
CA HIS A 227 -16.16 -2.20 10.68
C HIS A 227 -15.21 -2.20 11.88
N GLU A 228 -14.97 -3.38 12.46
CA GLU A 228 -14.08 -3.55 13.61
C GLU A 228 -12.65 -3.16 13.24
N SER A 229 -12.11 -3.67 12.13
CA SER A 229 -10.75 -3.36 11.70
C SER A 229 -10.58 -1.88 11.30
N LEU A 230 -11.65 -1.23 10.81
CA LEU A 230 -11.65 0.21 10.53
C LEU A 230 -11.52 1.04 11.82
N VAL A 231 -12.24 0.65 12.88
CA VAL A 231 -12.15 1.28 14.21
C VAL A 231 -10.79 1.03 14.84
N GLU A 232 -10.28 -0.20 14.77
CA GLU A 232 -8.94 -0.56 15.27
C GLU A 232 -7.85 0.26 14.58
N ALA A 233 -7.90 0.39 13.26
CA ALA A 233 -6.95 1.20 12.50
C ALA A 233 -7.00 2.67 12.93
N THR A 234 -8.21 3.22 13.10
CA THR A 234 -8.40 4.61 13.57
C THR A 234 -7.81 4.80 14.96
N ASN A 235 -8.08 3.88 15.89
CA ASN A 235 -7.56 3.94 17.26
C ASN A 235 -6.03 3.76 17.30
N PHE A 236 -5.49 2.84 16.50
CA PHE A 236 -4.05 2.63 16.36
C PHE A 236 -3.35 3.91 15.91
N VAL A 237 -3.79 4.50 14.78
CA VAL A 237 -3.19 5.72 14.23
C VAL A 237 -3.28 6.85 15.26
N LYS A 238 -4.46 7.07 15.86
CA LYS A 238 -4.66 8.10 16.88
C LYS A 238 -3.68 7.92 18.06
N THR A 239 -3.54 6.70 18.56
CA THR A 239 -2.67 6.38 19.68
C THR A 239 -1.21 6.68 19.36
N ILE A 240 -0.73 6.16 18.22
CA ILE A 240 0.66 6.38 17.79
C ILE A 240 0.95 7.87 17.60
N GLU A 241 0.11 8.59 16.85
CA GLU A 241 0.31 10.02 16.58
C GLU A 241 0.27 10.86 17.89
N SER A 242 -0.61 10.50 18.82
CA SER A 242 -0.73 11.21 20.10
C SER A 242 0.49 11.03 21.00
N HIS A 243 1.10 9.84 21.00
CA HIS A 243 2.24 9.54 21.86
C HIS A 243 3.59 9.87 21.23
N GLN A 244 3.73 9.67 19.92
CA GLN A 244 4.97 9.97 19.21
C GLN A 244 5.05 11.44 18.74
N HIS A 245 3.92 12.16 18.78
CA HIS A 245 3.79 13.52 18.27
C HIS A 245 4.17 13.68 16.79
N ARG A 246 4.17 12.58 16.05
CA ARG A 246 4.44 12.52 14.62
C ARG A 246 3.25 11.90 13.89
N LYS A 247 2.93 12.44 12.72
CA LYS A 247 1.86 11.88 11.89
C LYS A 247 2.32 10.65 11.12
N ILE A 248 1.43 9.68 11.02
CA ILE A 248 1.57 8.56 10.09
C ILE A 248 1.02 9.01 8.74
N ALA A 249 1.75 8.72 7.65
CA ALA A 249 1.30 9.02 6.28
C ALA A 249 1.00 10.52 6.03
N CYS A 250 1.79 11.43 6.57
CA CYS A 250 1.78 12.83 6.17
C CYS A 250 2.55 12.96 4.85
N LEU A 251 1.82 13.07 3.74
CA LEU A 251 2.42 13.03 2.38
C LEU A 251 3.32 14.23 2.13
N GLU A 252 2.94 15.40 2.61
CA GLU A 252 3.72 16.64 2.49
C GLU A 252 5.04 16.55 3.28
N GLU A 253 5.03 15.96 4.49
CA GLU A 253 6.24 15.74 5.26
C GLU A 253 7.18 14.77 4.52
N ILE A 254 6.68 13.64 4.03
CA ILE A 254 7.46 12.65 3.28
C ILE A 254 8.09 13.31 2.05
N ALA A 255 7.31 14.09 1.30
CA ALA A 255 7.79 14.78 0.10
C ALA A 255 8.85 15.84 0.44
N TYR A 256 8.63 16.63 1.49
CA TYR A 256 9.56 17.67 1.93
C TYR A 256 10.88 17.09 2.43
N LEU A 257 10.84 16.06 3.28
CA LEU A 257 12.05 15.39 3.79
C LEU A 257 12.85 14.67 2.71
N ASN A 258 12.19 14.21 1.64
CA ASN A 258 12.88 13.64 0.47
C ASN A 258 13.35 14.72 -0.53
N GLY A 259 13.10 16.02 -0.28
CA GLY A 259 13.47 17.10 -1.17
C GLY A 259 12.67 17.14 -2.48
N TRP A 260 11.48 16.55 -2.52
CA TRP A 260 10.63 16.53 -3.71
C TRP A 260 9.76 17.77 -3.85
N ILE A 261 9.48 18.44 -2.75
CA ILE A 261 8.78 19.72 -2.67
C ILE A 261 9.57 20.71 -1.82
N THR A 262 9.33 22.00 -2.04
CA THR A 262 10.00 23.09 -1.35
C THR A 262 9.26 23.50 -0.08
N ARG A 263 9.90 24.37 0.74
CA ARG A 263 9.25 25.00 1.89
C ARG A 263 8.01 25.80 1.46
N GLU A 264 8.10 26.49 0.33
CA GLU A 264 7.01 27.29 -0.25
C GLU A 264 5.82 26.43 -0.65
N ASP A 265 6.06 25.21 -1.15
CA ASP A 265 4.99 24.27 -1.50
C ASP A 265 4.28 23.74 -0.25
N VAL A 266 5.01 23.44 0.82
CA VAL A 266 4.40 23.08 2.11
C VAL A 266 3.59 24.23 2.68
N LEU A 267 4.05 25.49 2.56
CA LEU A 267 3.29 26.66 3.00
C LEU A 267 1.99 26.84 2.19
N LYS A 268 2.00 26.56 0.88
CA LYS A 268 0.77 26.54 0.07
C LYS A 268 -0.21 25.47 0.56
N ALA A 269 0.27 24.26 0.87
CA ALA A 269 -0.55 23.20 1.43
C ALA A 269 -1.11 23.55 2.82
N TYR A 270 -0.34 24.26 3.63
CA TYR A 270 -0.74 24.74 4.95
C TYR A 270 -1.90 25.73 4.91
N GLU A 271 -1.93 26.69 3.96
CA GLU A 271 -2.90 27.79 3.97
C GLU A 271 -4.36 27.37 4.16
N PRO A 272 -4.92 26.40 3.40
CA PRO A 272 -6.28 25.93 3.61
C PRO A 272 -6.46 25.15 4.94
N LEU A 273 -5.37 24.64 5.51
CA LEU A 273 -5.35 23.76 6.69
C LEU A 273 -4.97 24.48 7.99
N LYS A 274 -4.67 25.78 7.95
CA LYS A 274 -4.11 26.55 9.08
C LYS A 274 -4.95 26.54 10.37
N LYS A 275 -6.25 26.23 10.28
CA LYS A 275 -7.16 26.17 11.42
C LYS A 275 -7.30 24.79 12.06
N ASN A 276 -6.68 23.77 11.48
CA ASN A 276 -6.77 22.40 11.97
C ASN A 276 -5.39 21.84 12.44
N GLN A 277 -5.43 20.71 13.12
CA GLN A 277 -4.22 20.07 13.66
C GLN A 277 -3.26 19.57 12.58
N TYR A 278 -3.76 19.16 11.42
CA TYR A 278 -2.93 18.70 10.31
C TYR A 278 -2.06 19.86 9.77
N GLY A 279 -2.66 21.04 9.55
CA GLY A 279 -1.92 22.22 9.14
C GLY A 279 -0.91 22.68 10.20
N GLN A 280 -1.28 22.71 11.49
CA GLN A 280 -0.32 23.06 12.55
C GLN A 280 0.89 22.11 12.57
N TYR A 281 0.67 20.81 12.32
CA TYR A 281 1.75 19.85 12.18
C TYR A 281 2.70 20.18 11.02
N LEU A 282 2.19 20.59 9.84
CA LEU A 282 3.03 21.02 8.72
C LEU A 282 3.95 22.18 9.11
N MET A 283 3.46 23.13 9.91
CA MET A 283 4.30 24.22 10.42
C MET A 283 5.35 23.74 11.41
N ASP A 284 5.02 22.78 12.28
CA ASP A 284 5.97 22.15 13.19
C ASP A 284 7.11 21.44 12.41
N VAL A 285 6.77 20.73 11.32
CA VAL A 285 7.75 20.10 10.39
C VAL A 285 8.67 21.15 9.79
N LEU A 286 8.11 22.24 9.23
CA LEU A 286 8.89 23.33 8.62
C LEU A 286 9.81 24.06 9.62
N ASN A 287 9.44 24.08 10.90
CA ASN A 287 10.22 24.68 11.98
C ASN A 287 11.26 23.72 12.58
N GLY A 288 11.39 22.50 12.01
CA GLY A 288 12.37 21.51 12.45
C GLY A 288 12.08 20.86 13.80
N LYS A 289 10.85 20.96 14.32
CA LYS A 289 10.47 20.43 15.65
C LYS A 289 10.72 18.92 15.78
N TYR A 290 10.67 18.18 14.66
CA TYR A 290 10.78 16.74 14.63
C TYR A 290 12.06 16.25 13.93
N MET A 291 13.01 17.13 13.65
CA MET A 291 14.33 16.73 13.17
C MET A 291 15.08 16.05 14.31
N ASP A 292 15.44 14.79 14.13
CA ASP A 292 16.30 14.10 15.08
C ASP A 292 17.65 14.79 15.12
N VAL A 293 18.10 15.18 16.32
CA VAL A 293 19.37 15.88 16.56
C VAL A 293 20.60 14.96 16.31
N LEU A 294 20.33 13.68 15.97
CA LEU A 294 21.31 12.61 15.82
C LEU A 294 21.47 12.13 14.35
N HIS A 295 21.72 13.07 13.44
CA HIS A 295 22.20 12.76 12.10
C HIS A 295 23.50 13.49 11.81
#